data_4b0425d22e23c971dee3d2868e95af22
#
_entry.id   4b0425d22e23c971dee3d2868e95af22
#
_cell.length_a   1.000
_cell.length_b   1.000
_cell.length_c   1.000
_cell.angle_alpha   90.00
_cell.angle_beta   90.00
_cell.angle_gamma   90.00
#
_symmetry.space_group_name_H-M   'P 1'
#
loop_
_entity.id
_entity.type
_entity.pdbx_description
1 polymer ?
#
loop_
_entity_poly.entity_id
_entity_poly.type
_entity_poly.pdbx_seq_one_letter_code
_entity_poly.pdbx_strand_id
1 'polypeptide(L)'
;MTDETKVYNILITKGEYDPINQYDFYNERIDSQKDFSYNEYNTLENDLTDELFTEIDIIILLFGLYHYNQELFDELIIKSKEFDVPLLLVRSYGMEYILKELEEKADAAVGWNPHCIINAIETLVDGEDWAKPCDAVEEY
;
A
#
# COMPACT_ATOMS: atom_id res chain seq x y z
N MET A 1 -24.02 -8.85 -16.95
CA MET A 1 -23.50 -8.69 -16.68
C MET A 1 -23.04 -7.93 -16.09
N THR A 2 -22.78 -7.67 -15.62
CA THR A 2 -22.55 -6.90 -15.00
C THR A 2 -21.47 -6.47 -14.74
N ASP A 3 -20.96 -6.09 -14.66
CA ASP A 3 -19.92 -5.72 -14.56
C ASP A 3 -19.77 -4.86 -13.53
N GLU A 4 -19.94 -5.17 -12.52
CA GLU A 4 -19.81 -4.39 -11.62
C GLU A 4 -18.45 -3.96 -11.39
N THR A 5 -18.07 -2.77 -11.23
CA THR A 5 -16.73 -2.32 -10.96
C THR A 5 -16.56 -2.37 -9.48
N LYS A 6 -15.60 -3.10 -9.06
CA LYS A 6 -15.32 -3.17 -7.64
C LYS A 6 -14.60 -1.92 -7.21
N VAL A 7 -14.99 -1.34 -6.09
CA VAL A 7 -14.36 -0.16 -5.55
C VAL A 7 -13.61 -0.57 -4.30
N TYR A 8 -12.30 -0.32 -4.28
CA TYR A 8 -11.46 -0.72 -3.16
C TYR A 8 -11.31 0.41 -2.16
N ASN A 9 -11.38 0.10 -0.88
CA ASN A 9 -11.15 1.10 0.16
C ASN A 9 -9.72 0.94 0.63
N ILE A 10 -8.90 1.93 0.35
CA ILE A 10 -7.47 1.87 0.58
C ILE A 10 -7.04 2.83 1.66
N LEU A 11 -6.25 2.35 2.62
CA LEU A 11 -5.64 3.24 3.60
C LEU A 11 -4.17 3.34 3.24
N ILE A 12 -3.68 4.55 2.94
CA ILE A 12 -2.31 4.74 2.53
C ILE A 12 -1.57 5.63 3.50
N THR A 13 -0.29 5.34 3.73
CA THR A 13 0.53 6.19 4.59
C THR A 13 0.73 7.54 3.93
N LYS A 14 0.64 8.59 4.71
CA LYS A 14 0.88 9.94 4.24
C LYS A 14 1.41 10.73 5.43
N GLY A 15 2.46 11.48 5.25
CA GLY A 15 3.06 12.21 6.34
C GLY A 15 3.20 13.67 6.01
N GLU A 16 3.37 14.48 7.06
CA GLU A 16 3.57 15.90 6.86
C GLU A 16 4.94 16.14 6.26
N TYR A 17 5.90 15.27 6.53
CA TYR A 17 7.24 15.42 6.00
C TYR A 17 7.44 14.33 4.95
N ASP A 18 7.54 14.72 3.71
CA ASP A 18 7.67 13.80 2.60
C ASP A 18 8.56 14.48 1.56
N PRO A 19 9.86 14.58 1.86
CA PRO A 19 10.76 15.41 1.07
C PRO A 19 10.91 15.03 -0.40
N ILE A 20 10.62 13.79 -0.75
CA ILE A 20 10.72 13.41 -2.15
C ILE A 20 9.37 13.02 -2.73
N ASN A 21 8.32 13.53 -2.11
CA ASN A 21 6.96 13.38 -2.64
C ASN A 21 6.54 11.94 -2.95
N GLN A 22 6.79 11.06 -1.99
CA GLN A 22 6.42 9.65 -2.17
C GLN A 22 4.93 9.49 -2.40
N TYR A 23 4.13 10.21 -1.61
CA TYR A 23 2.68 10.10 -1.73
C TYR A 23 2.21 10.58 -3.10
N ASP A 24 2.73 11.70 -3.57
CA ASP A 24 2.29 12.26 -4.84
C ASP A 24 2.68 11.35 -6.00
N PHE A 25 3.86 10.74 -5.94
CA PHE A 25 4.26 9.80 -6.98
C PHE A 25 3.36 8.57 -7.00
N TYR A 26 3.03 8.05 -5.82
CA TYR A 26 2.14 6.90 -5.74
C TYR A 26 0.78 7.26 -6.34
N ASN A 27 0.25 8.39 -5.91
CA ASN A 27 -1.07 8.80 -6.34
C ASN A 27 -1.14 8.96 -7.86
N GLU A 28 -0.12 9.53 -8.43
CA GLU A 28 -0.06 9.73 -9.84
C GLU A 28 -0.08 8.41 -10.60
N ARG A 29 0.64 7.43 -10.08
CA ARG A 29 0.69 6.14 -10.74
C ARG A 29 -0.65 5.42 -10.68
N ILE A 30 -1.33 5.48 -9.54
CA ILE A 30 -2.61 4.84 -9.41
C ILE A 30 -3.66 5.55 -10.26
N ASP A 31 -3.65 6.88 -10.25
CA ASP A 31 -4.64 7.64 -10.99
C ASP A 31 -4.48 7.46 -12.50
N SER A 32 -3.31 7.04 -12.95
CA SER A 32 -3.11 6.83 -14.36
C SER A 32 -3.87 5.60 -14.87
N GLN A 33 -4.38 4.77 -13.96
CA GLN A 33 -5.07 3.54 -14.35
C GLN A 33 -6.57 3.75 -14.29
N LYS A 34 -7.17 3.96 -15.44
CA LYS A 34 -8.57 4.36 -15.50
C LYS A 34 -9.57 3.30 -15.11
N ASP A 35 -9.16 2.05 -15.19
CA ASP A 35 -10.08 0.98 -14.86
C ASP A 35 -10.07 0.59 -13.40
N PHE A 36 -9.29 1.30 -12.59
CA PHE A 36 -9.17 0.97 -11.19
C PHE A 36 -9.92 2.01 -10.35
N SER A 37 -10.92 1.57 -9.61
CA SER A 37 -11.73 2.47 -8.79
C SER A 37 -11.45 2.25 -7.32
N TYR A 38 -11.28 3.32 -6.57
CA TYR A 38 -10.98 3.19 -5.16
C TYR A 38 -11.37 4.42 -4.38
N ASN A 39 -11.58 4.24 -3.08
CA ASN A 39 -11.75 5.33 -2.15
C ASN A 39 -10.47 5.38 -1.32
N GLU A 40 -9.94 6.55 -1.13
CA GLU A 40 -8.68 6.67 -0.42
C GLU A 40 -8.87 7.24 0.97
N TYR A 41 -8.24 6.60 1.93
CA TYR A 41 -8.14 7.10 3.29
C TYR A 41 -6.64 7.21 3.54
N ASN A 42 -6.20 8.23 4.26
CA ASN A 42 -4.77 8.35 4.51
C ASN A 42 -4.50 8.62 5.97
N THR A 43 -3.28 8.31 6.39
CA THR A 43 -2.93 8.38 7.80
C THR A 43 -2.73 9.78 8.33
N LEU A 44 -2.66 10.78 7.46
CA LEU A 44 -2.48 12.14 7.89
C LEU A 44 -3.83 12.79 8.21
N GLU A 45 -4.84 12.50 7.40
CA GLU A 45 -6.12 13.16 7.54
C GLU A 45 -7.21 12.33 8.21
N ASN A 46 -7.00 11.05 8.32
CA ASN A 46 -8.01 10.17 8.94
C ASN A 46 -7.52 9.63 10.26
N ASP A 47 -8.40 9.62 11.26
CA ASP A 47 -8.04 9.02 12.54
C ASP A 47 -8.02 7.51 12.37
N LEU A 48 -7.06 6.87 13.00
CA LEU A 48 -6.89 5.43 12.87
C LEU A 48 -7.71 4.72 13.95
N THR A 49 -9.00 4.74 13.76
CA THR A 49 -9.92 4.13 14.72
C THR A 49 -10.19 2.69 14.31
N ASP A 50 -10.69 1.91 15.23
CA ASP A 50 -11.05 0.53 14.91
C ASP A 50 -12.10 0.49 13.82
N GLU A 51 -13.01 1.45 13.83
CA GLU A 51 -14.04 1.50 12.81
C GLU A 51 -13.44 1.65 11.42
N LEU A 52 -12.40 2.47 11.31
CA LEU A 52 -11.76 2.65 10.01
C LEU A 52 -11.23 1.32 9.50
N PHE A 53 -10.57 0.54 10.37
CA PHE A 53 -9.96 -0.71 9.92
C PHE A 53 -10.99 -1.78 9.55
N THR A 54 -12.23 -1.61 9.97
CA THR A 54 -13.26 -2.56 9.55
C THR A 54 -13.79 -2.19 8.17
N GLU A 55 -13.51 -0.96 7.70
CA GLU A 55 -14.01 -0.53 6.41
C GLU A 55 -12.99 -0.61 5.29
N ILE A 56 -11.72 -0.64 5.60
CA ILE A 56 -10.72 -0.63 4.54
C ILE A 56 -10.39 -2.04 4.08
N ASP A 57 -10.02 -2.16 2.83
CA ASP A 57 -9.73 -3.44 2.21
C ASP A 57 -8.24 -3.74 2.21
N ILE A 58 -7.40 -2.74 2.25
CA ILE A 58 -5.96 -2.95 2.19
C ILE A 58 -5.23 -1.73 2.75
N ILE A 59 -4.08 -1.98 3.36
CA ILE A 59 -3.22 -0.91 3.89
C ILE A 59 -1.99 -0.85 3.00
N ILE A 60 -1.63 0.34 2.53
CA ILE A 60 -0.45 0.52 1.70
C ILE A 60 0.60 1.31 2.45
N LEU A 61 1.78 0.72 2.59
CA LEU A 61 2.90 1.35 3.26
C LEU A 61 3.87 1.85 2.22
N LEU A 62 4.08 3.17 2.17
CA LEU A 62 5.06 3.75 1.26
C LEU A 62 6.39 3.80 2.02
N PHE A 63 7.29 2.90 1.67
CA PHE A 63 8.52 2.73 2.43
C PHE A 63 9.35 4.00 2.55
N GLY A 64 9.25 4.90 1.58
CA GLY A 64 10.00 6.14 1.65
C GLY A 64 9.65 7.02 2.83
N LEU A 65 8.52 6.75 3.48
CA LEU A 65 8.13 7.51 4.66
C LEU A 65 8.51 6.82 5.97
N TYR A 66 9.09 5.64 5.88
CA TYR A 66 9.36 4.82 7.06
C TYR A 66 10.23 5.51 8.10
N HIS A 67 11.33 6.11 7.66
CA HIS A 67 12.26 6.71 8.59
C HIS A 67 11.65 7.86 9.39
N TYR A 68 10.63 8.48 8.87
CA TYR A 68 10.03 9.62 9.53
C TYR A 68 8.79 9.26 10.34
N ASN A 69 8.33 8.01 10.20
CA ASN A 69 7.09 7.59 10.83
C ASN A 69 7.14 6.14 11.26
N GLN A 70 8.20 5.74 11.95
CA GLN A 70 8.35 4.33 12.30
C GLN A 70 7.25 3.84 13.22
N GLU A 71 6.83 4.69 14.15
CA GLU A 71 5.76 4.28 15.06
C GLU A 71 4.46 4.06 14.32
N LEU A 72 4.20 4.89 13.33
CA LEU A 72 2.99 4.74 12.52
C LEU A 72 3.02 3.41 11.77
N PHE A 73 4.17 3.08 11.17
CA PHE A 73 4.28 1.82 10.43
C PHE A 73 4.07 0.64 11.38
N ASP A 74 4.63 0.71 12.58
CA ASP A 74 4.46 -0.36 13.55
C ASP A 74 2.99 -0.50 13.92
N GLU A 75 2.30 0.61 14.11
CA GLU A 75 0.89 0.57 14.44
C GLU A 75 0.07 -0.05 13.32
N LEU A 76 0.38 0.31 12.09
CA LEU A 76 -0.37 -0.22 10.96
C LEU A 76 -0.14 -1.71 10.79
N ILE A 77 1.07 -2.18 11.06
CA ILE A 77 1.35 -3.60 11.00
C ILE A 77 0.54 -4.36 12.04
N ILE A 78 0.46 -3.82 13.26
CA ILE A 78 -0.31 -4.44 14.31
C ILE A 78 -1.79 -4.46 13.93
N LYS A 79 -2.29 -3.35 13.41
CA LYS A 79 -3.71 -3.29 13.04
C LYS A 79 -4.03 -4.20 11.87
N SER A 80 -3.10 -4.34 10.94
CA SER A 80 -3.28 -5.25 9.83
C SER A 80 -3.54 -6.67 10.34
N LYS A 81 -2.78 -7.10 11.33
CA LYS A 81 -2.97 -8.43 11.86
C LYS A 81 -4.21 -8.53 12.72
N GLU A 82 -4.47 -7.50 13.49
CA GLU A 82 -5.61 -7.51 14.37
C GLU A 82 -6.93 -7.57 13.60
N PHE A 83 -7.03 -6.83 12.51
CA PHE A 83 -8.26 -6.77 11.74
C PHE A 83 -8.22 -7.60 10.46
N ASP A 84 -7.12 -8.36 10.28
CA ASP A 84 -6.98 -9.22 9.12
C ASP A 84 -7.10 -8.46 7.81
N VAL A 85 -6.44 -7.32 7.74
CA VAL A 85 -6.42 -6.49 6.55
C VAL A 85 -5.06 -6.65 5.88
N PRO A 86 -5.00 -6.96 4.58
CA PRO A 86 -3.71 -7.16 3.92
C PRO A 86 -2.87 -5.90 3.90
N LEU A 87 -1.56 -6.11 3.88
CA LEU A 87 -0.59 -5.03 3.97
C LEU A 87 0.33 -5.09 2.77
N LEU A 88 0.33 -4.04 1.97
CA LEU A 88 1.17 -3.95 0.77
C LEU A 88 2.26 -2.92 0.98
N LEU A 89 3.51 -3.32 0.76
CA LEU A 89 4.63 -2.42 0.93
C LEU A 89 5.08 -1.95 -0.46
N VAL A 90 5.17 -0.64 -0.65
CA VAL A 90 5.64 -0.06 -1.90
C VAL A 90 7.04 0.51 -1.65
N ARG A 91 8.01 0.11 -2.47
CA ARG A 91 9.38 0.54 -2.27
C ARG A 91 9.51 2.03 -2.40
N SER A 92 10.57 2.55 -1.80
CA SER A 92 10.84 3.97 -1.90
C SER A 92 11.31 4.29 -3.30
N TYR A 93 10.77 5.36 -3.86
CA TYR A 93 11.18 5.80 -5.17
C TYR A 93 12.65 6.18 -5.09
N GLY A 94 13.44 5.64 -5.97
CA GLY A 94 14.86 5.95 -6.00
C GLY A 94 15.72 5.13 -5.06
N MET A 95 15.13 4.26 -4.27
CA MET A 95 15.91 3.44 -3.36
C MET A 95 15.94 2.03 -3.90
N GLU A 96 17.02 1.35 -3.62
CA GLU A 96 17.19 0.03 -4.17
C GLU A 96 16.89 -1.10 -3.24
N TYR A 97 16.57 -0.82 -2.00
CA TYR A 97 16.34 -1.90 -1.07
C TYR A 97 15.15 -1.60 -0.15
N ILE A 98 14.64 -2.62 0.49
CA ILE A 98 13.61 -2.51 1.48
C ILE A 98 14.15 -3.24 2.69
N LEU A 99 13.88 -2.75 3.89
CA LEU A 99 14.30 -3.43 5.09
C LEU A 99 13.67 -4.81 5.09
N LYS A 100 14.48 -5.83 5.20
CA LYS A 100 13.99 -7.19 5.14
C LYS A 100 12.97 -7.49 6.23
N GLU A 101 13.21 -6.98 7.44
CA GLU A 101 12.30 -7.16 8.51
C GLU A 101 10.92 -6.64 8.16
N LEU A 102 10.85 -5.48 7.51
CA LEU A 102 9.58 -4.88 7.17
C LEU A 102 8.92 -5.66 6.04
N GLU A 103 9.73 -6.07 5.08
CA GLU A 103 9.21 -6.83 3.96
C GLU A 103 8.59 -8.15 4.44
N GLU A 104 9.17 -8.76 5.44
CA GLU A 104 8.65 -10.01 5.95
C GLU A 104 7.30 -9.86 6.66
N LYS A 105 7.01 -8.66 7.14
CA LYS A 105 5.77 -8.42 7.83
C LYS A 105 4.64 -8.01 6.87
N ALA A 106 4.98 -7.66 5.66
CA ALA A 106 3.99 -7.28 4.68
C ALA A 106 3.52 -8.51 3.92
N ASP A 107 2.33 -8.44 3.37
CA ASP A 107 1.81 -9.55 2.59
C ASP A 107 2.38 -9.53 1.18
N ALA A 108 2.85 -8.40 0.72
CA ALA A 108 3.51 -8.29 -0.57
C ALA A 108 4.34 -7.02 -0.61
N ALA A 109 5.33 -6.97 -1.48
CA ALA A 109 6.15 -5.78 -1.68
C ALA A 109 6.31 -5.58 -3.18
N VAL A 110 6.10 -4.37 -3.64
CA VAL A 110 6.21 -4.04 -5.06
C VAL A 110 6.96 -2.74 -5.26
N GLY A 111 7.35 -2.48 -6.49
CA GLY A 111 7.99 -1.22 -6.84
C GLY A 111 6.96 -0.21 -7.31
N TRP A 112 7.33 0.61 -8.29
CA TRP A 112 6.51 1.74 -8.72
C TRP A 112 5.74 1.52 -10.01
N ASN A 113 5.74 0.30 -10.53
CA ASN A 113 4.97 -0.01 -11.73
C ASN A 113 3.50 -0.02 -11.37
N PRO A 114 2.68 0.82 -11.98
CA PRO A 114 1.26 0.89 -11.58
C PRO A 114 0.51 -0.43 -11.79
N HIS A 115 0.86 -1.18 -12.83
CA HIS A 115 0.19 -2.45 -13.03
C HIS A 115 0.52 -3.43 -11.92
N CYS A 116 1.75 -3.40 -11.41
CA CYS A 116 2.14 -4.28 -10.32
C CYS A 116 1.47 -3.88 -9.02
N ILE A 117 1.35 -2.58 -8.78
CA ILE A 117 0.70 -2.10 -7.57
C ILE A 117 -0.77 -2.52 -7.58
N ILE A 118 -1.46 -2.28 -8.68
CA ILE A 118 -2.88 -2.60 -8.77
C ILE A 118 -3.10 -4.10 -8.73
N ASN A 119 -2.27 -4.87 -9.42
CA ASN A 119 -2.41 -6.31 -9.42
C ASN A 119 -2.21 -6.86 -8.01
N ALA A 120 -1.27 -6.31 -7.26
CA ALA A 120 -1.06 -6.74 -5.88
C ALA A 120 -2.26 -6.40 -5.01
N ILE A 121 -2.83 -5.21 -5.19
CA ILE A 121 -4.01 -4.83 -4.43
C ILE A 121 -5.14 -5.82 -4.69
N GLU A 122 -5.40 -6.09 -5.96
CA GLU A 122 -6.50 -6.98 -6.31
C GLU A 122 -6.26 -8.40 -5.78
N THR A 123 -5.05 -8.87 -5.91
CA THR A 123 -4.72 -10.22 -5.47
C THR A 123 -4.87 -10.37 -3.97
N LEU A 124 -4.33 -9.41 -3.22
CA LEU A 124 -4.38 -9.51 -1.77
C LEU A 124 -5.79 -9.34 -1.22
N VAL A 125 -6.56 -8.44 -1.82
CA VAL A 125 -7.93 -8.22 -1.35
C VAL A 125 -8.78 -9.45 -1.63
N ASP A 126 -8.48 -10.18 -2.71
CA ASP A 126 -9.21 -11.39 -3.00
C ASP A 126 -8.78 -12.55 -2.11
N GLY A 127 -7.81 -12.32 -1.23
CA GLY A 127 -7.38 -13.36 -0.30
C GLY A 127 -6.36 -14.32 -0.89
N GLU A 128 -5.76 -13.96 -2.02
CA GLU A 128 -4.78 -14.80 -2.66
C GLU A 128 -3.38 -14.33 -2.36
N ASP A 129 -2.41 -15.22 -2.46
CA ASP A 129 -1.04 -14.86 -2.20
C ASP A 129 -0.42 -14.17 -3.40
N TRP A 130 0.35 -13.13 -3.12
CA TRP A 130 1.06 -12.43 -4.17
C TRP A 130 2.39 -13.13 -4.36
N ALA A 131 2.47 -13.91 -5.41
CA ALA A 131 3.66 -14.70 -5.65
C ALA A 131 4.48 -14.23 -6.83
N LYS A 132 3.98 -13.30 -7.62
CA LYS A 132 4.69 -12.91 -8.77
C LYS A 132 5.74 -11.95 -8.48
N PRO A 133 6.91 -12.07 -9.08
CA PRO A 133 8.01 -11.18 -8.87
C PRO A 133 7.87 -9.92 -9.72
N CYS A 134 6.73 -9.36 -9.82
CA CYS A 134 6.51 -8.16 -10.58
C CYS A 134 7.41 -7.07 -10.04
N ASP A 135 8.18 -6.45 -10.82
CA ASP A 135 9.09 -5.43 -10.42
C ASP A 135 10.28 -5.93 -9.69
N ALA A 136 10.31 -7.17 -9.37
CA ALA A 136 11.35 -7.69 -8.58
C ALA A 136 12.62 -7.53 -9.24
N VAL A 137 12.57 -7.67 -10.48
CA VAL A 137 13.71 -7.68 -11.11
C VAL A 137 14.29 -6.45 -11.26
N GLU A 138 13.60 -5.55 -11.21
CA GLU A 138 14.11 -4.46 -11.59
C GLU A 138 14.98 -3.99 -10.69
N GLU A 139 15.07 -4.53 -9.90
CA GLU A 139 15.77 -4.11 -9.19
C GLU A 139 16.87 -4.09 -9.55
N TYR A 140 17.41 -4.21 -9.74
CA TYR A 140 18.49 -4.28 -10.14
C TYR A 140 19.27 -3.69 -9.44
#